data_d8990b86de7b82b624d4a4da40b89e5d
#
_entry.id   d8990b86de7b82b624d4a4da40b89e5d
#
_cell.length_a   1.000
_cell.length_b   1.000
_cell.length_c   1.000
_cell.angle_alpha   90.00
_cell.angle_beta   90.00
_cell.angle_gamma   90.00
#
_symmetry.space_group_name_H-M   'P 1'
#
loop_
_entity.id
_entity.type
_entity.pdbx_description
1 polymer ?
#
loop_
_entity_poly.entity_id
_entity_poly.type
_entity_poly.pdbx_seq_one_letter_code
_entity_poly.pdbx_strand_id
1 'polypeptide(L)'
;MTLFDKLGLSWDRAHVPTGSATTVDRAAIRYKQMLAQFVFDASALEGNPFTFPEVKALMDGLAVGGHTHADEQQVLNLAAAARELLSMVETGAFRLDKATFDHLHGLVAREEALEWGCFRGE
;
A
#
# COMPACT_ATOMS: atom_id res chain seq x y z
N MET A 1 6.95 26.21 20.43
CA MET A 1 6.64 25.92 19.01
C MET A 1 6.50 24.43 18.82
N THR A 2 5.30 23.99 18.42
CA THR A 2 5.02 22.60 18.14
C THR A 2 5.67 22.16 16.82
N LEU A 3 5.73 20.84 16.56
CA LEU A 3 6.19 20.33 15.28
C LEU A 3 5.36 20.89 14.11
N PHE A 4 4.06 21.03 14.31
CA PHE A 4 3.13 21.56 13.29
C PHE A 4 3.41 23.02 12.94
N ASP A 5 3.75 23.84 13.93
CA ASP A 5 4.17 25.23 13.69
C ASP A 5 5.41 25.29 12.82
N LYS A 6 6.37 24.39 13.08
CA LYS A 6 7.61 24.31 12.30
C LYS A 6 7.39 23.86 10.85
N LEU A 7 6.40 23.01 10.63
CA LEU A 7 6.09 22.48 9.31
C LEU A 7 5.06 23.33 8.55
N GLY A 8 4.54 24.40 9.16
CA GLY A 8 3.49 25.23 8.56
C GLY A 8 2.16 24.48 8.36
N LEU A 9 1.93 23.42 9.14
CA LEU A 9 0.70 22.65 9.09
C LEU A 9 -0.30 23.19 10.11
N SER A 10 -1.56 23.30 9.69
CA SER A 10 -2.64 23.64 10.58
C SER A 10 -3.87 22.78 10.30
N TRP A 11 -4.59 22.43 11.35
CA TRP A 11 -5.87 21.76 11.23
C TRP A 11 -6.77 22.09 12.43
N ASP A 12 -8.06 21.90 12.25
CA ASP A 12 -9.04 22.03 13.32
C ASP A 12 -9.24 20.67 13.98
N ARG A 13 -8.91 20.56 15.27
CA ARG A 13 -9.10 19.33 16.06
C ARG A 13 -10.54 18.87 16.11
N ALA A 14 -11.51 19.79 15.96
CA ALA A 14 -12.93 19.44 15.94
C ALA A 14 -13.29 18.56 14.73
N HIS A 15 -12.50 18.61 13.66
CA HIS A 15 -12.69 17.79 12.46
C HIS A 15 -11.98 16.45 12.51
N VAL A 16 -11.19 16.19 13.54
CA VAL A 16 -10.55 14.88 13.71
C VAL A 16 -11.59 13.89 14.27
N PRO A 17 -11.85 12.78 13.57
CA PRO A 17 -12.81 11.80 14.04
C PRO A 17 -12.41 11.24 15.41
N THR A 18 -13.34 11.23 16.35
CA THR A 18 -13.18 10.60 17.67
C THR A 18 -13.80 9.21 17.62
N GLY A 19 -13.33 8.37 16.71
CA GLY A 19 -13.77 6.98 16.62
C GLY A 19 -13.09 6.10 17.66
N SER A 20 -13.76 5.00 18.05
CA SER A 20 -13.13 3.98 18.87
C SER A 20 -12.08 3.23 18.04
N ALA A 21 -10.87 3.11 18.57
CA ALA A 21 -9.85 2.24 17.98
C ALA A 21 -10.31 0.79 18.03
N THR A 22 -10.06 0.06 16.97
CA THR A 22 -10.24 -1.40 16.97
C THR A 22 -8.94 -2.10 17.39
N THR A 23 -9.02 -3.40 17.64
CA THR A 23 -7.82 -4.20 17.91
C THR A 23 -7.01 -4.42 16.64
N VAL A 24 -5.71 -4.66 16.78
CA VAL A 24 -4.83 -5.00 15.65
C VAL A 24 -5.34 -6.25 14.92
N ASP A 25 -5.78 -7.26 15.64
CA ASP A 25 -6.30 -8.50 15.05
C ASP A 25 -7.52 -8.25 14.17
N ARG A 26 -8.47 -7.43 14.64
CA ARG A 26 -9.65 -7.06 13.84
C ARG A 26 -9.27 -6.24 12.61
N ALA A 27 -8.36 -5.31 12.76
CA ALA A 27 -7.86 -4.50 11.65
C ALA A 27 -7.17 -5.37 10.60
N ALA A 28 -6.35 -6.34 11.02
CA ALA A 28 -5.68 -7.28 10.14
C ALA A 28 -6.67 -8.17 9.38
N ILE A 29 -7.69 -8.70 10.06
CA ILE A 29 -8.75 -9.50 9.42
C ILE A 29 -9.47 -8.68 8.35
N ARG A 30 -9.87 -7.45 8.68
CA ARG A 30 -10.56 -6.56 7.75
C ARG A 30 -9.69 -6.20 6.55
N TYR A 31 -8.43 -5.87 6.78
CA TYR A 31 -7.45 -5.59 5.74
C TYR A 31 -7.30 -6.78 4.79
N LYS A 32 -7.16 -7.98 5.34
CA LYS A 32 -7.05 -9.22 4.56
C LYS A 32 -8.28 -9.46 3.66
N GLN A 33 -9.47 -9.22 4.18
CA GLN A 33 -10.72 -9.34 3.42
C GLN A 33 -10.81 -8.33 2.29
N MET A 34 -10.20 -7.16 2.44
CA MET A 34 -10.24 -6.06 1.47
C MET A 34 -8.99 -5.97 0.59
N LEU A 35 -8.07 -6.94 0.71
CA LEU A 35 -6.76 -6.84 0.07
C LEU A 35 -6.85 -6.63 -1.44
N ALA A 36 -7.67 -7.43 -2.13
CA ALA A 36 -7.85 -7.31 -3.58
C ALA A 36 -8.44 -5.95 -3.96
N GLN A 37 -9.36 -5.42 -3.15
CA GLN A 37 -9.95 -4.10 -3.37
C GLN A 37 -8.90 -2.99 -3.23
N PHE A 38 -8.05 -3.05 -2.21
CA PHE A 38 -6.96 -2.09 -2.05
C PHE A 38 -6.00 -2.11 -3.23
N VAL A 39 -5.61 -3.28 -3.69
CA VAL A 39 -4.71 -3.41 -4.84
C VAL A 39 -5.36 -2.85 -6.11
N PHE A 40 -6.63 -3.15 -6.33
CA PHE A 40 -7.40 -2.61 -7.46
C PHE A 40 -7.49 -1.08 -7.39
N ASP A 41 -7.89 -0.54 -6.26
CA ASP A 41 -8.06 0.91 -6.08
C ASP A 41 -6.73 1.65 -6.28
N ALA A 42 -5.65 1.14 -5.70
CA ALA A 42 -4.33 1.73 -5.86
C ALA A 42 -3.85 1.68 -7.31
N SER A 43 -4.01 0.55 -8.00
CA SER A 43 -3.63 0.44 -9.40
C SER A 43 -4.49 1.32 -10.32
N ALA A 44 -5.79 1.41 -10.04
CA ALA A 44 -6.70 2.26 -10.79
C ALA A 44 -6.34 3.76 -10.68
N LEU A 45 -5.91 4.21 -9.49
CA LEU A 45 -5.41 5.56 -9.29
C LEU A 45 -4.17 5.89 -10.13
N GLU A 46 -3.36 4.89 -10.41
CA GLU A 46 -2.18 5.01 -11.29
C GLU A 46 -2.54 4.86 -12.79
N GLY A 47 -3.82 4.75 -13.12
CA GLY A 47 -4.26 4.60 -14.50
C GLY A 47 -4.13 3.18 -15.06
N ASN A 48 -3.96 2.18 -14.21
CA ASN A 48 -3.85 0.78 -14.63
C ASN A 48 -5.19 0.29 -15.19
N PRO A 49 -5.21 -0.36 -16.36
CA PRO A 49 -6.44 -0.76 -17.03
C PRO A 49 -7.07 -2.07 -16.51
N PHE A 50 -6.44 -2.76 -15.55
CA PHE A 50 -7.00 -3.98 -14.97
C PHE A 50 -8.34 -3.71 -14.30
N THR A 51 -9.32 -4.59 -14.55
CA THR A 51 -10.59 -4.59 -13.81
C THR A 51 -10.42 -5.28 -12.45
N PHE A 52 -11.37 -5.07 -11.54
CA PHE A 52 -11.33 -5.73 -10.23
C PHE A 52 -11.27 -7.27 -10.34
N PRO A 53 -12.10 -7.93 -11.15
CA PRO A 53 -12.01 -9.39 -11.33
C PRO A 53 -10.64 -9.84 -11.87
N GLU A 54 -10.04 -9.05 -12.76
CA GLU A 54 -8.72 -9.35 -13.32
C GLU A 54 -7.63 -9.23 -12.27
N VAL A 55 -7.66 -8.18 -11.45
CA VAL A 55 -6.74 -8.01 -10.32
C VAL A 55 -6.86 -9.19 -9.36
N LYS A 56 -8.08 -9.56 -9.00
CA LYS A 56 -8.33 -10.70 -8.11
C LYS A 56 -7.82 -12.01 -8.70
N ALA A 57 -8.07 -12.26 -9.98
CA ALA A 57 -7.57 -13.44 -10.68
C ALA A 57 -6.04 -13.50 -10.68
N LEU A 58 -5.38 -12.38 -10.98
CA LEU A 58 -3.93 -12.28 -10.97
C LEU A 58 -3.34 -12.53 -9.58
N MET A 59 -3.96 -11.97 -8.55
CA MET A 59 -3.54 -12.20 -7.16
C MET A 59 -3.72 -13.66 -6.72
N ASP A 60 -4.69 -14.37 -7.31
CA ASP A 60 -4.93 -15.79 -7.06
C ASP A 60 -4.00 -16.69 -7.90
N GLY A 61 -3.06 -16.11 -8.65
CA GLY A 61 -2.09 -16.85 -9.45
C GLY A 61 -2.58 -17.28 -10.83
N LEU A 62 -3.72 -16.74 -11.29
CA LEU A 62 -4.27 -17.03 -12.61
C LEU A 62 -3.67 -16.10 -13.66
N ALA A 63 -3.53 -16.59 -14.88
CA ALA A 63 -3.10 -15.78 -16.01
C ALA A 63 -4.24 -14.86 -16.47
N VAL A 64 -3.90 -13.58 -16.74
CA VAL A 64 -4.82 -12.59 -17.29
C VAL A 64 -4.22 -12.07 -18.60
N GLY A 65 -4.93 -12.27 -19.70
CA GLY A 65 -4.48 -11.79 -21.01
C GLY A 65 -4.96 -10.36 -21.33
N GLY A 66 -4.44 -9.80 -22.43
CA GLY A 66 -4.90 -8.53 -22.97
C GLY A 66 -4.30 -7.28 -22.33
N HIS A 67 -3.29 -7.43 -21.48
CA HIS A 67 -2.60 -6.32 -20.81
C HIS A 67 -1.09 -6.34 -21.06
N THR A 68 -0.43 -5.20 -20.86
CA THR A 68 1.03 -5.11 -20.96
C THR A 68 1.69 -5.76 -19.76
N HIS A 69 2.93 -6.19 -19.92
CA HIS A 69 3.74 -6.72 -18.82
C HIS A 69 3.93 -5.68 -17.71
N ALA A 70 4.11 -4.40 -18.08
CA ALA A 70 4.27 -3.32 -17.11
C ALA A 70 3.04 -3.15 -16.23
N ASP A 71 1.84 -3.19 -16.81
CA ASP A 71 0.58 -3.08 -16.06
C ASP A 71 0.36 -4.27 -15.13
N GLU A 72 0.67 -5.47 -15.61
CA GLU A 72 0.63 -6.69 -14.80
C GLU A 72 1.62 -6.62 -13.63
N GLN A 73 2.85 -6.18 -13.90
CA GLN A 73 3.89 -6.06 -12.88
C GLN A 73 3.52 -5.04 -11.80
N GLN A 74 2.87 -3.93 -12.17
CA GLN A 74 2.38 -2.95 -11.22
C GLN A 74 1.39 -3.57 -10.24
N VAL A 75 0.42 -4.33 -10.73
CA VAL A 75 -0.56 -5.03 -9.89
C VAL A 75 0.14 -6.03 -8.95
N LEU A 76 1.08 -6.81 -9.47
CA LEU A 76 1.83 -7.79 -8.68
C LEU A 76 2.69 -7.11 -7.60
N ASN A 77 3.31 -5.97 -7.91
CA ASN A 77 4.09 -5.19 -6.94
C ASN A 77 3.21 -4.67 -5.81
N LEU A 78 2.05 -4.10 -6.14
CA LEU A 78 1.09 -3.62 -5.14
C LEU A 78 0.59 -4.76 -4.25
N ALA A 79 0.28 -5.90 -4.84
CA ALA A 79 -0.13 -7.09 -4.10
C ALA A 79 0.96 -7.59 -3.15
N ALA A 80 2.21 -7.63 -3.62
CA ALA A 80 3.35 -8.03 -2.80
C ALA A 80 3.55 -7.10 -1.61
N ALA A 81 3.51 -5.78 -1.83
CA ALA A 81 3.63 -4.79 -0.77
C ALA A 81 2.48 -4.87 0.25
N ALA A 82 1.25 -5.03 -0.23
CA ALA A 82 0.09 -5.15 0.64
C ALA A 82 0.14 -6.42 1.52
N ARG A 83 0.57 -7.54 0.97
CA ARG A 83 0.76 -8.80 1.71
C ARG A 83 1.90 -8.69 2.72
N GLU A 84 3.00 -8.03 2.34
CA GLU A 84 4.14 -7.81 3.23
C GLU A 84 3.73 -6.94 4.42
N LEU A 85 3.00 -5.86 4.19
CA LEU A 85 2.47 -5.02 5.26
C LEU A 85 1.62 -5.83 6.24
N LEU A 86 0.71 -6.66 5.73
CA LEU A 86 -0.11 -7.54 6.56
C LEU A 86 0.76 -8.49 7.39
N SER A 87 1.74 -9.12 6.78
CA SER A 87 2.67 -10.03 7.45
C SER A 87 3.45 -9.32 8.56
N MET A 88 3.96 -8.11 8.30
CA MET A 88 4.68 -7.32 9.30
C MET A 88 3.80 -6.98 10.50
N VAL A 89 2.54 -6.64 10.26
CA VAL A 89 1.58 -6.34 11.34
C VAL A 89 1.24 -7.60 12.14
N GLU A 90 0.94 -8.70 11.48
CA GLU A 90 0.58 -9.96 12.13
C GLU A 90 1.72 -10.56 12.96
N THR A 91 2.96 -10.39 12.50
CA THR A 91 4.15 -10.91 13.20
C THR A 91 4.72 -9.95 14.25
N GLY A 92 4.17 -8.72 14.35
CA GLY A 92 4.68 -7.69 15.24
C GLY A 92 5.98 -7.03 14.77
N ALA A 93 6.36 -7.24 13.52
CA ALA A 93 7.58 -6.66 12.93
C ALA A 93 7.37 -5.24 12.41
N PHE A 94 6.10 -4.80 12.29
CA PHE A 94 5.79 -3.46 11.78
C PHE A 94 6.33 -2.37 12.71
N ARG A 95 7.01 -1.38 12.11
CA ARG A 95 7.47 -0.16 12.75
C ARG A 95 7.14 1.03 11.85
N LEU A 96 6.63 2.10 12.42
CA LEU A 96 6.41 3.35 11.66
C LEU A 96 7.72 4.12 11.62
N ASP A 97 8.62 3.72 10.74
CA ASP A 97 9.94 4.32 10.56
C ASP A 97 10.35 4.35 9.08
N LYS A 98 11.48 5.00 8.81
CA LYS A 98 12.03 5.11 7.45
C LYS A 98 12.36 3.75 6.84
N ALA A 99 12.91 2.84 7.62
CA ALA A 99 13.31 1.51 7.12
C ALA A 99 12.11 0.71 6.61
N THR A 100 10.99 0.74 7.33
CA THR A 100 9.74 0.11 6.90
C THR A 100 9.19 0.78 5.64
N PHE A 101 9.21 2.11 5.60
CA PHE A 101 8.77 2.86 4.42
C PHE A 101 9.61 2.52 3.19
N ASP A 102 10.92 2.51 3.31
CA ASP A 102 11.85 2.16 2.22
C ASP A 102 11.62 0.73 1.74
N HIS A 103 11.41 -0.20 2.66
CA HIS A 103 11.15 -1.60 2.34
C HIS A 103 9.86 -1.76 1.52
N LEU A 104 8.76 -1.15 1.96
CA LEU A 104 7.49 -1.22 1.24
C LEU A 104 7.56 -0.48 -0.10
N HIS A 105 8.21 0.68 -0.13
CA HIS A 105 8.46 1.41 -1.38
C HIS A 105 9.26 0.57 -2.38
N GLY A 106 10.27 -0.15 -1.91
CA GLY A 106 11.05 -1.07 -2.73
C GLY A 106 10.22 -2.13 -3.43
N LEU A 107 9.14 -2.59 -2.80
CA LEU A 107 8.21 -3.56 -3.39
C LEU A 107 7.26 -2.89 -4.39
N VAL A 108 6.68 -1.76 -4.03
CA VAL A 108 5.69 -1.05 -4.87
C VAL A 108 6.34 -0.49 -6.14
N ALA A 109 7.47 0.18 -5.99
CA ALA A 109 8.13 0.92 -7.06
C ALA A 109 9.11 0.09 -7.91
N ARG A 110 9.22 -1.19 -7.62
CA ARG A 110 10.13 -2.10 -8.32
C ARG A 110 9.90 -2.06 -9.83
N GLU A 111 10.97 -1.76 -10.57
CA GLU A 111 10.96 -1.64 -12.03
C GLU A 111 10.09 -0.51 -12.59
N GLU A 112 9.43 0.29 -11.74
CA GLU A 112 8.64 1.45 -12.16
C GLU A 112 9.37 2.77 -11.93
N ALA A 113 10.00 2.91 -10.75
CA ALA A 113 10.81 4.08 -10.43
C ALA A 113 12.24 3.91 -10.94
N LEU A 114 12.95 5.02 -11.13
CA LEU A 114 14.38 5.00 -11.46
C LEU A 114 15.20 4.42 -10.31
N GLU A 115 14.78 4.71 -9.08
CA GLU A 115 15.34 4.18 -7.84
C GLU A 115 14.19 3.75 -6.94
N TRP A 116 14.34 2.64 -6.25
CA TRP A 116 13.32 2.15 -5.32
C TRP A 116 13.94 1.65 -4.02
N GLY A 117 13.15 1.68 -2.96
CA GLY A 117 13.61 1.32 -1.63
C GLY A 117 14.46 2.38 -0.94
N CYS A 118 14.44 3.62 -1.43
CA CYS A 118 15.17 4.76 -0.88
C CYS A 118 14.43 6.06 -1.18
N PHE A 119 14.79 7.13 -0.49
CA PHE A 119 14.31 8.46 -0.85
C PHE A 119 15.08 8.99 -2.06
N ARG A 120 14.45 9.90 -2.78
CA ARG A 120 15.07 10.51 -3.95
C ARG A 120 16.38 11.22 -3.56
N GLY A 121 17.48 10.86 -4.23
CA GLY A 121 18.77 11.48 -4.05
C GLY A 121 19.60 10.90 -2.90
N GLU A 122 19.22 9.76 -2.35
CA GLU A 122 20.05 9.01 -1.40
C GLU A 122 21.07 8.13 -2.11
#